data_69c3ad72d080aff0baa7fed806f9826f
#
_entry.id   69c3ad72d080aff0baa7fed806f9826f
#
_cell.length_a   1.000
_cell.length_b   1.000
_cell.length_c   1.000
_cell.angle_alpha   90.00
_cell.angle_beta   90.00
_cell.angle_gamma   90.00
#
_symmetry.space_group_name_H-M   'P 1'
#
loop_
_entity.id
_entity.type
_entity.pdbx_description
1 polymer ?
#
loop_
_entity_poly.entity_id
_entity_poly.type
_entity_poly.pdbx_seq_one_letter_code
_entity_poly.pdbx_strand_id
1 'polypeptide(L)'
;RTAVDLGAHPGGWTTALRRHGYGRVTAVDRQPLADRWLGGGVEFVQGDAFAFEPAAPPVALMASDVAAYPERVPELLERWCSRRWAEDIVVTMKFTGEAPDFDTVDEARRVAAAHGYRVRAKHFFNNKNELEIMLRL
;
A
#
# COMPACT_ATOMS: atom_id res chain seq x y z
N ARG A 1 12.95 -9.06 7.60
CA ARG A 1 11.66 -8.90 6.92
C ARG A 1 11.71 -7.66 6.05
N THR A 2 11.16 -7.77 4.88
CA THR A 2 11.14 -6.70 3.89
C THR A 2 9.73 -6.14 3.72
N ALA A 3 9.63 -4.83 3.48
CA ALA A 3 8.37 -4.17 3.17
C ALA A 3 8.54 -3.22 1.98
N VAL A 4 7.42 -2.94 1.32
CA VAL A 4 7.34 -1.93 0.26
C VAL A 4 6.31 -0.89 0.68
N ASP A 5 6.68 0.37 0.58
CA ASP A 5 5.81 1.52 0.86
C ASP A 5 5.54 2.25 -0.45
N LEU A 6 4.34 2.07 -0.99
CA LEU A 6 3.91 2.69 -2.24
C LEU A 6 3.23 4.02 -1.96
N GLY A 7 3.75 5.10 -2.55
CA GLY A 7 3.29 6.45 -2.25
C GLY A 7 3.92 6.97 -0.96
N ALA A 8 5.23 6.79 -0.82
CA ALA A 8 5.92 6.96 0.47
C ALA A 8 6.08 8.41 0.93
N HIS A 9 6.06 9.38 0.01
CA HIS A 9 6.27 10.78 0.40
C HIS A 9 5.21 11.25 1.41
N PRO A 10 5.56 11.96 2.48
CA PRO A 10 6.91 12.46 2.85
C PRO A 10 7.80 11.48 3.61
N GLY A 11 7.30 10.30 4.04
CA GLY A 11 8.14 9.28 4.69
C GLY A 11 7.61 8.75 6.03
N GLY A 12 6.41 9.15 6.42
CA GLY A 12 5.82 8.73 7.70
C GLY A 12 5.60 7.22 7.80
N TRP A 13 5.06 6.61 6.77
CA TRP A 13 4.84 5.16 6.73
C TRP A 13 6.16 4.39 6.67
N THR A 14 7.11 4.86 5.87
CA THR A 14 8.44 4.28 5.80
C THR A 14 9.08 4.22 7.19
N THR A 15 9.02 5.31 7.94
CA THR A 15 9.52 5.36 9.32
C THR A 15 8.78 4.39 10.24
N ALA A 16 7.47 4.34 10.14
CA ALA A 16 6.66 3.44 10.96
C ALA A 16 7.02 1.98 10.68
N LEU A 17 7.18 1.60 9.43
CA LEU A 17 7.58 0.25 9.04
C LEU A 17 8.95 -0.13 9.61
N ARG A 18 9.92 0.78 9.55
CA ARG A 18 11.24 0.56 10.17
C ARG A 18 11.13 0.35 11.67
N ARG A 19 10.33 1.16 12.34
CA ARG A 19 10.10 1.04 13.80
C ARG A 19 9.41 -0.25 14.18
N HIS A 20 8.60 -0.81 13.29
CA HIS A 20 7.89 -2.08 13.52
C HIS A 20 8.72 -3.31 13.14
N GLY A 21 10.01 -3.13 12.87
CA GLY A 21 10.93 -4.26 12.70
C GLY A 21 11.14 -4.74 11.27
N TYR A 22 10.66 -4.01 10.27
CA TYR A 22 11.02 -4.32 8.89
C TYR A 22 12.45 -3.84 8.63
N GLY A 23 13.37 -4.81 8.50
CA GLY A 23 14.79 -4.53 8.37
C GLY A 23 15.16 -3.81 7.07
N ARG A 24 14.35 -4.00 6.04
CA ARG A 24 14.52 -3.33 4.76
C ARG A 24 13.16 -2.85 4.26
N VAL A 25 13.09 -1.57 3.89
CA VAL A 25 11.88 -0.95 3.32
C VAL A 25 12.25 -0.30 1.99
N THR A 26 11.55 -0.67 0.93
CA THR A 26 11.62 0.02 -0.36
C THR A 26 10.51 1.04 -0.41
N ALA A 27 10.87 2.31 -0.42
CA ALA A 27 9.95 3.43 -0.47
C ALA A 27 9.83 3.92 -1.92
N VAL A 28 8.62 3.95 -2.45
CA VAL A 28 8.35 4.31 -3.85
C VAL A 28 7.48 5.55 -3.91
N ASP A 29 7.91 6.57 -4.61
CA ASP A 29 7.13 7.79 -4.85
C ASP A 29 7.68 8.54 -6.05
N ARG A 30 6.85 9.35 -6.70
CA ARG A 30 7.29 10.29 -7.73
C ARG A 30 8.06 11.46 -7.12
N GLN A 31 7.68 11.87 -5.91
CA GLN A 31 8.35 12.93 -5.16
C GLN A 31 9.46 12.34 -4.29
N PRO A 32 10.61 13.02 -4.20
CA PRO A 32 11.71 12.52 -3.38
C PRO A 32 11.37 12.56 -1.89
N LEU A 33 11.90 11.58 -1.14
CA LEU A 33 11.89 11.62 0.31
C LEU A 33 12.93 12.63 0.80
N ALA A 34 12.67 13.23 1.97
CA ALA A 34 13.70 14.01 2.66
C ALA A 34 14.88 13.12 3.04
N ASP A 35 16.11 13.65 2.97
CA ASP A 35 17.33 12.88 3.25
C ASP A 35 17.31 12.16 4.59
N ARG A 36 16.67 12.75 5.60
CA ARG A 36 16.53 12.16 6.94
C ARG A 36 15.80 10.82 6.97
N TRP A 37 15.04 10.50 5.92
CA TRP A 37 14.30 9.23 5.83
C TRP A 37 15.09 8.15 5.12
N LEU A 38 16.21 8.52 4.47
CA LEU A 38 17.03 7.61 3.70
C LEU A 38 18.12 6.97 4.59
N GLY A 39 18.59 5.81 4.20
CA GLY A 39 19.59 5.06 4.95
C GLY A 39 18.98 4.10 5.96
N GLY A 40 19.81 3.42 6.74
CA GLY A 40 19.34 2.51 7.78
C GLY A 40 18.38 1.41 7.33
N GLY A 41 18.55 0.88 6.11
CA GLY A 41 17.65 -0.14 5.56
C GLY A 41 16.51 0.42 4.71
N VAL A 42 16.52 1.71 4.39
CA VAL A 42 15.56 2.31 3.47
C VAL A 42 16.19 2.47 2.10
N GLU A 43 15.56 1.93 1.09
CA GLU A 43 15.89 2.13 -0.33
C GLU A 43 14.79 2.96 -0.95
N PHE A 44 15.15 4.06 -1.60
CA PHE A 44 14.17 4.89 -2.29
C PHE A 44 14.20 4.64 -3.79
N VAL A 45 13.01 4.42 -4.36
CA VAL A 45 12.80 4.29 -5.80
C VAL A 45 11.90 5.43 -6.24
N GLN A 46 12.42 6.33 -7.05
CA GLN A 46 11.61 7.40 -7.63
C GLN A 46 10.86 6.86 -8.85
N GLY A 47 9.55 6.89 -8.78
CA GLY A 47 8.74 6.38 -9.87
C GLY A 47 7.26 6.28 -9.53
N ASP A 48 6.52 5.67 -10.45
CA ASP A 48 5.08 5.44 -10.33
C ASP A 48 4.82 4.21 -9.46
N ALA A 49 4.12 4.41 -8.34
CA ALA A 49 3.75 3.33 -7.42
C ALA A 49 2.93 2.23 -8.12
N PHE A 50 2.10 2.58 -9.10
CA PHE A 50 1.28 1.60 -9.83
C PHE A 50 2.07 0.75 -10.82
N ALA A 51 3.24 1.21 -11.24
CA ALA A 51 4.12 0.49 -12.17
C ALA A 51 5.26 -0.26 -11.48
N PHE A 52 5.47 -0.03 -10.19
CA PHE A 52 6.57 -0.64 -9.44
C PHE A 52 6.44 -2.17 -9.37
N GLU A 53 7.57 -2.86 -9.49
CA GLU A 53 7.69 -4.31 -9.31
C GLU A 53 8.77 -4.60 -8.25
N PRO A 54 8.47 -5.43 -7.23
CA PRO A 54 9.49 -5.78 -6.24
C PRO A 54 10.58 -6.67 -6.87
N ALA A 55 11.84 -6.39 -6.51
CA ALA A 55 12.98 -7.11 -7.07
C ALA A 55 13.09 -8.56 -6.56
N ALA A 56 12.66 -8.81 -5.33
CA ALA A 56 12.79 -10.12 -4.68
C ALA A 56 11.49 -10.50 -3.94
N PRO A 57 10.40 -10.75 -4.67
CA PRO A 57 9.14 -11.16 -4.05
C PRO A 57 9.23 -12.62 -3.52
N PRO A 58 8.38 -12.99 -2.55
CA PRO A 58 7.41 -12.10 -1.89
C PRO A 58 8.06 -11.22 -0.83
N VAL A 59 7.56 -10.01 -0.67
CA VAL A 59 7.88 -9.18 0.49
C VAL A 59 6.91 -9.53 1.64
N ALA A 60 7.30 -9.24 2.88
CA ALA A 60 6.42 -9.52 4.02
C ALA A 60 5.19 -8.61 4.03
N LEU A 61 5.36 -7.34 3.64
CA LEU A 61 4.27 -6.37 3.64
C LEU A 61 4.41 -5.40 2.47
N MET A 62 3.31 -5.15 1.78
CA MET A 62 3.13 -3.97 0.95
C MET A 62 2.13 -3.03 1.64
N ALA A 63 2.55 -1.81 1.88
CA ALA A 63 1.70 -0.75 2.38
C ALA A 63 1.53 0.31 1.29
N SER A 64 0.33 0.82 1.12
CA SER A 64 0.06 1.86 0.13
C SER A 64 -0.89 2.91 0.69
N ASP A 65 -0.44 4.15 0.65
CA ASP A 65 -1.26 5.33 0.91
C ASP A 65 -1.30 6.20 -0.35
N VAL A 66 -1.76 5.61 -1.45
CA VAL A 66 -1.90 6.34 -2.72
C VAL A 66 -3.24 7.06 -2.70
N ALA A 67 -3.25 8.21 -2.04
CA ALA A 67 -4.45 8.96 -1.70
C ALA A 67 -5.24 9.50 -2.91
N ALA A 68 -4.58 9.71 -4.04
CA ALA A 68 -5.16 10.48 -5.13
C ALA A 68 -6.16 9.70 -6.00
N TYR A 69 -6.08 8.36 -6.01
CA TYR A 69 -6.81 7.54 -6.98
C TYR A 69 -7.37 6.27 -6.35
N PRO A 70 -8.38 6.38 -5.45
CA PRO A 70 -8.97 5.17 -4.84
C PRO A 70 -9.57 4.21 -5.87
N GLU A 71 -10.06 4.72 -7.00
CA GLU A 71 -10.62 3.92 -8.09
C GLU A 71 -9.58 3.02 -8.78
N ARG A 72 -8.28 3.30 -8.60
CA ARG A 72 -7.20 2.47 -9.14
C ARG A 72 -6.75 1.37 -8.20
N VAL A 73 -7.29 1.31 -6.99
CA VAL A 73 -6.89 0.28 -6.01
C VAL A 73 -7.19 -1.14 -6.49
N PRO A 74 -8.35 -1.43 -7.11
CA PRO A 74 -8.58 -2.77 -7.66
C PRO A 74 -7.52 -3.20 -8.67
N GLU A 75 -7.06 -2.30 -9.54
CA GLU A 75 -5.98 -2.56 -10.50
C GLU A 75 -4.66 -2.89 -9.78
N LEU A 76 -4.32 -2.10 -8.76
CA LEU A 76 -3.12 -2.33 -7.94
C LEU A 76 -3.17 -3.69 -7.25
N LEU A 77 -4.30 -4.04 -6.67
CA LEU A 77 -4.48 -5.32 -5.98
C LEU A 77 -4.46 -6.50 -6.95
N GLU A 78 -5.06 -6.37 -8.14
CA GLU A 78 -4.95 -7.40 -9.17
C GLU A 78 -3.50 -7.70 -9.49
N ARG A 79 -2.69 -6.68 -9.67
CA ARG A 79 -1.28 -6.80 -9.98
C ARG A 79 -0.49 -7.50 -8.85
N TRP A 80 -0.67 -7.05 -7.62
CA TRP A 80 0.07 -7.57 -6.47
C TRP A 80 -0.42 -8.96 -6.02
N CYS A 81 -1.73 -9.15 -5.97
CA CYS A 81 -2.32 -10.40 -5.50
C CYS A 81 -2.15 -11.54 -6.50
N SER A 82 -2.35 -11.28 -7.80
CA SER A 82 -2.21 -12.32 -8.83
C SER A 82 -0.79 -12.89 -8.89
N ARG A 83 0.19 -12.06 -8.60
CA ARG A 83 1.60 -12.44 -8.60
C ARG A 83 2.12 -12.85 -7.22
N ARG A 84 1.30 -12.70 -6.19
CA ARG A 84 1.66 -12.99 -4.80
C ARG A 84 2.95 -12.30 -4.37
N TRP A 85 3.06 -11.03 -4.73
CA TRP A 85 4.26 -10.24 -4.42
C TRP A 85 4.42 -9.85 -2.95
N ALA A 86 3.35 -9.95 -2.17
CA ALA A 86 3.39 -9.69 -0.73
C ALA A 86 2.57 -10.72 0.03
N GLU A 87 3.02 -11.05 1.24
CA GLU A 87 2.25 -11.90 2.17
C GLU A 87 1.08 -11.13 2.77
N ASP A 88 1.35 -9.92 3.25
CA ASP A 88 0.35 -9.00 3.78
C ASP A 88 0.31 -7.73 2.93
N ILE A 89 -0.89 -7.18 2.78
CA ILE A 89 -1.12 -5.94 2.03
C ILE A 89 -2.03 -5.03 2.85
N VAL A 90 -1.64 -3.78 3.01
CA VAL A 90 -2.45 -2.73 3.63
C VAL A 90 -2.58 -1.56 2.66
N VAL A 91 -3.80 -1.23 2.29
CA VAL A 91 -4.07 -0.11 1.38
C VAL A 91 -5.06 0.84 2.01
N THR A 92 -4.71 2.12 2.04
CA THR A 92 -5.62 3.18 2.45
C THR A 92 -6.27 3.80 1.22
N MET A 93 -7.59 3.83 1.23
CA MET A 93 -8.41 4.47 0.19
C MET A 93 -9.00 5.75 0.75
N LYS A 94 -8.72 6.88 0.13
CA LYS A 94 -9.26 8.17 0.51
C LYS A 94 -10.29 8.61 -0.53
N PHE A 95 -11.50 8.86 -0.08
CA PHE A 95 -12.60 9.26 -0.96
C PHE A 95 -12.88 10.75 -0.81
N THR A 96 -13.15 11.40 -1.93
CA THR A 96 -13.68 12.76 -1.94
C THR A 96 -15.20 12.70 -1.82
N GLY A 97 -15.79 13.45 -0.88
CA GLY A 97 -17.23 13.43 -0.65
C GLY A 97 -17.60 12.85 0.72
N GLU A 98 -18.91 12.62 0.92
CA GLU A 98 -19.46 12.26 2.23
C GLU A 98 -19.39 10.76 2.54
N ALA A 99 -19.24 9.91 1.52
CA ALA A 99 -19.24 8.47 1.70
C ALA A 99 -18.22 7.80 0.78
N PRO A 100 -17.66 6.63 1.19
CA PRO A 100 -16.83 5.82 0.31
C PRO A 100 -17.61 5.35 -0.92
N ASP A 101 -16.91 5.15 -2.03
CA ASP A 101 -17.45 4.44 -3.18
C ASP A 101 -17.41 2.94 -2.86
N PHE A 102 -18.53 2.41 -2.38
CA PHE A 102 -18.62 1.02 -1.97
C PHE A 102 -18.47 0.04 -3.14
N ASP A 103 -18.79 0.43 -4.36
CA ASP A 103 -18.60 -0.43 -5.53
C ASP A 103 -17.11 -0.65 -5.79
N THR A 104 -16.29 0.39 -5.67
CA THR A 104 -14.83 0.28 -5.78
C THR A 104 -14.26 -0.57 -4.65
N VAL A 105 -14.74 -0.39 -3.42
CA VAL A 105 -14.33 -1.21 -2.26
C VAL A 105 -14.68 -2.68 -2.49
N ASP A 106 -15.88 -2.98 -2.94
CA ASP A 106 -16.33 -4.34 -3.21
C ASP A 106 -15.52 -4.99 -4.32
N GLU A 107 -15.19 -4.25 -5.36
CA GLU A 107 -14.32 -4.75 -6.43
C GLU A 107 -12.92 -5.09 -5.90
N ALA A 108 -12.33 -4.22 -5.10
CA ALA A 108 -11.03 -4.47 -4.46
C ALA A 108 -11.06 -5.75 -3.62
N ARG A 109 -12.12 -5.94 -2.83
CA ARG A 109 -12.30 -7.15 -2.02
C ARG A 109 -12.43 -8.41 -2.88
N ARG A 110 -13.20 -8.36 -3.96
CA ARG A 110 -13.37 -9.50 -4.87
C ARG A 110 -12.05 -9.89 -5.53
N VAL A 111 -11.29 -8.91 -6.00
CA VAL A 111 -9.97 -9.15 -6.61
C VAL A 111 -9.06 -9.87 -5.63
N ALA A 112 -8.94 -9.36 -4.41
CA ALA A 112 -8.08 -9.95 -3.40
C ALA A 112 -8.52 -11.37 -3.02
N ALA A 113 -9.80 -11.58 -2.79
CA ALA A 113 -10.36 -12.88 -2.44
C ALA A 113 -10.17 -13.90 -3.57
N ALA A 114 -10.31 -13.48 -4.83
CA ALA A 114 -10.10 -14.34 -5.99
C ALA A 114 -8.67 -14.89 -6.08
N HIS A 115 -7.70 -14.18 -5.50
CA HIS A 115 -6.30 -14.62 -5.45
C HIS A 115 -5.89 -15.24 -4.11
N GLY A 116 -6.85 -15.59 -3.26
CA GLY A 116 -6.62 -16.35 -2.04
C GLY A 116 -6.27 -15.51 -0.80
N TYR A 117 -6.41 -14.20 -0.86
CA TYR A 117 -6.21 -13.35 0.30
C TYR A 117 -7.47 -13.27 1.16
N ARG A 118 -7.29 -13.32 2.47
CA ARG A 118 -8.35 -12.95 3.43
C ARG A 118 -8.39 -11.44 3.53
N VAL A 119 -9.60 -10.87 3.51
CA VAL A 119 -9.78 -9.42 3.41
C VAL A 119 -10.49 -8.91 4.66
N ARG A 120 -9.95 -7.83 5.23
CA ARG A 120 -10.60 -7.02 6.26
C ARG A 120 -10.61 -5.57 5.78
N ALA A 121 -11.74 -4.90 5.99
CA ALA A 121 -11.88 -3.50 5.66
C ALA A 121 -12.32 -2.73 6.91
N LYS A 122 -11.73 -1.56 7.13
CA LYS A 122 -12.07 -0.69 8.25
C LYS A 122 -12.26 0.73 7.74
N HIS A 123 -13.39 1.32 8.09
CA HIS A 123 -13.71 2.70 7.73
C HIS A 123 -13.37 3.63 8.89
N PHE A 124 -12.57 4.64 8.60
CA PHE A 124 -12.22 5.68 9.55
C PHE A 124 -13.02 6.94 9.25
N PHE A 125 -13.82 7.39 10.21
CA PHE A 125 -14.68 8.57 10.07
C PHE A 125 -13.95 9.88 10.41
N ASN A 126 -12.70 9.82 10.78
CA ASN A 126 -11.99 10.93 11.41
C ASN A 126 -11.70 11.99 10.38
N ASN A 127 -11.40 12.65 9.78
CA ASN A 127 -10.98 13.79 9.00
C ASN A 127 -11.38 13.76 7.53
N LYS A 128 -11.43 12.62 6.93
CA LYS A 128 -11.76 12.40 5.52
C LYS A 128 -12.27 10.99 5.40
N ASN A 129 -13.16 10.72 4.51
CA ASN A 129 -13.66 9.36 4.28
C ASN A 129 -12.51 8.43 3.86
N GLU A 130 -11.81 7.90 4.84
CA GLU A 130 -10.72 6.95 4.65
C GLU A 130 -11.21 5.55 4.95
N LEU A 131 -10.84 4.61 4.10
CA LEU A 131 -11.08 3.21 4.31
C LEU A 131 -9.77 2.46 4.12
N GLU A 132 -9.46 1.59 5.09
CA GLU A 132 -8.26 0.77 5.04
C GLU A 132 -8.65 -0.67 4.72
N ILE A 133 -8.01 -1.26 3.73
CA ILE A 133 -8.16 -2.66 3.38
C ILE A 133 -6.89 -3.39 3.77
N MET A 134 -7.06 -4.45 4.58
CA MET A 134 -5.98 -5.32 5.02
C MET A 134 -6.17 -6.69 4.40
N LEU A 135 -5.14 -7.19 3.75
CA LEU A 135 -5.13 -8.48 3.08
C LEU A 135 -4.04 -9.36 3.67
N ARG A 136 -4.35 -10.63 3.86
CA ARG A 136 -3.39 -11.64 4.31
C ARG A 136 -3.58 -12.93 3.52
N LEU A 137 -2.46 -13.50 3.05
CA LEU A 137 -2.43 -14.84 2.47
C LEU A 137 -2.71 -15.92 3.49
#